data_2a59cb5c2b3abc04abcf3d12e0f6bba5
#
_entry.id   2a59cb5c2b3abc04abcf3d12e0f6bba5
#
_cell.length_a   1.000
_cell.length_b   1.000
_cell.length_c   1.000
_cell.angle_alpha   90.00
_cell.angle_beta   90.00
_cell.angle_gamma   90.00
#
_symmetry.space_group_name_H-M   'P 1'
#
loop_
_entity.id
_entity.type
_entity.pdbx_description
1 polymer ?
#
loop_
_entity_poly.entity_id
_entity_poly.type
_entity_poly.pdbx_seq_one_letter_code
_entity_poly.pdbx_strand_id
1 'polypeptide(L)'
;MRKIDIIVPIYNAFEYTQECIKSVLKHTDLSLNRLVLINDKSPDEKILPMLLKYKSENSDKNIEVVDNVENLGFVKTVNKGMLLSESDVILLNSDTEVTKNWIEKITACAYSNEYIATVTPLTNNGTIASVPNFGIDNELPKNMSLDEYSQMIENISAHRYPQLTTGNGFCLFIKRSVIDEIGVFDEETFGKGYGEENDFCYRALDYGYSHVLCDDTFIYHKGTQS
;
A
#
# COMPACT_ATOMS: atom_id res chain seq x y z
N MET A 1 -5.29 18.88 -5.31
CA MET A 1 -4.60 17.61 -4.99
C MET A 1 -5.65 16.52 -4.97
N ARG A 2 -5.39 15.32 -5.48
CA ARG A 2 -6.35 14.22 -5.44
C ARG A 2 -6.37 13.60 -4.05
N LYS A 3 -7.53 13.22 -3.59
CA LYS A 3 -7.70 12.48 -2.34
C LYS A 3 -7.33 11.02 -2.56
N ILE A 4 -6.56 10.46 -1.64
CA ILE A 4 -6.17 9.04 -1.63
C ILE A 4 -6.70 8.40 -0.35
N ASP A 5 -7.28 7.23 -0.50
CA ASP A 5 -7.65 6.39 0.63
C ASP A 5 -6.59 5.29 0.80
N ILE A 6 -5.89 5.31 1.94
CA ILE A 6 -4.86 4.33 2.29
C ILE A 6 -5.54 3.21 3.07
N ILE A 7 -5.59 2.02 2.49
CA ILE A 7 -6.25 0.85 3.05
C ILE A 7 -5.20 -0.07 3.64
N VAL A 8 -5.25 -0.28 4.95
CA VAL A 8 -4.32 -1.16 5.67
C VAL A 8 -5.12 -2.34 6.23
N PRO A 9 -5.04 -3.52 5.60
CA PRO A 9 -5.59 -4.75 6.17
C PRO A 9 -4.68 -5.20 7.33
N ILE A 10 -5.27 -5.56 8.47
CA ILE A 10 -4.52 -5.86 9.69
C ILE A 10 -4.97 -7.22 10.23
N TYR A 11 -4.01 -8.15 10.33
CA TYR A 11 -4.20 -9.42 11.00
C TYR A 11 -2.96 -9.75 11.83
N ASN A 12 -3.06 -9.66 13.17
CA ASN A 12 -1.92 -9.79 14.09
C ASN A 12 -0.80 -8.74 13.88
N ALA A 13 0.46 -9.12 14.11
CA ALA A 13 1.64 -8.30 13.89
C ALA A 13 1.62 -6.93 14.59
N PHE A 14 1.27 -6.90 15.89
CA PHE A 14 1.02 -5.69 16.67
C PHE A 14 2.12 -4.63 16.54
N GLU A 15 3.38 -5.01 16.75
CA GLU A 15 4.52 -4.08 16.72
C GLU A 15 4.71 -3.48 15.32
N TYR A 16 4.64 -4.30 14.27
CA TYR A 16 4.79 -3.84 12.88
C TYR A 16 3.64 -2.95 12.45
N THR A 17 2.40 -3.33 12.78
CA THR A 17 1.21 -2.49 12.56
C THR A 17 1.37 -1.13 13.22
N GLN A 18 1.94 -1.10 14.43
CA GLN A 18 2.19 0.15 15.15
C GLN A 18 3.21 1.03 14.42
N GLU A 19 4.32 0.47 13.93
CA GLU A 19 5.34 1.20 13.17
C GLU A 19 4.77 1.70 11.82
N CYS A 20 3.99 0.87 11.13
CA CYS A 20 3.30 1.26 9.90
C CYS A 20 2.41 2.50 10.14
N ILE A 21 1.51 2.45 11.13
CA ILE A 21 0.62 3.57 11.45
C ILE A 21 1.41 4.83 11.81
N LYS A 22 2.47 4.71 12.62
CA LYS A 22 3.34 5.86 12.98
C LYS A 22 3.99 6.47 11.75
N SER A 23 4.49 5.66 10.81
CA SER A 23 5.12 6.15 9.59
C SER A 23 4.11 6.88 8.70
N VAL A 24 2.89 6.35 8.54
CA VAL A 24 1.80 7.01 7.82
C VAL A 24 1.43 8.35 8.48
N LEU A 25 1.26 8.38 9.80
CA LEU A 25 0.95 9.60 10.54
C LEU A 25 2.05 10.68 10.42
N LYS A 26 3.31 10.26 10.31
CA LYS A 26 4.48 11.15 10.18
C LYS A 26 4.59 11.74 8.77
N HIS A 27 4.32 10.94 7.73
CA HIS A 27 4.67 11.25 6.35
C HIS A 27 3.46 11.51 5.43
N THR A 28 2.25 11.59 5.99
CA THR A 28 1.02 11.77 5.21
C THR A 28 0.15 12.88 5.77
N ASP A 29 -0.28 13.78 4.91
CA ASP A 29 -1.32 14.76 5.26
C ASP A 29 -2.69 14.08 5.26
N LEU A 30 -3.14 13.65 6.45
CA LEU A 30 -4.45 13.04 6.66
C LEU A 30 -5.60 14.06 6.79
N SER A 31 -5.36 15.33 6.57
CA SER A 31 -6.45 16.31 6.34
C SER A 31 -6.96 16.23 4.90
N LEU A 32 -6.09 15.82 3.95
CA LEU A 32 -6.38 15.65 2.54
C LEU A 32 -6.70 14.19 2.19
N ASN A 33 -5.96 13.26 2.78
CA ASN A 33 -6.06 11.82 2.54
C ASN A 33 -6.80 11.12 3.68
N ARG A 34 -7.23 9.87 3.49
CA ARG A 34 -7.89 9.07 4.52
C ARG A 34 -7.08 7.80 4.79
N LEU A 35 -6.89 7.47 6.08
CA LEU A 35 -6.32 6.21 6.52
C LEU A 35 -7.44 5.28 6.99
N VAL A 36 -7.62 4.15 6.30
CA VAL A 36 -8.61 3.12 6.61
C VAL A 36 -7.90 1.91 7.19
N LEU A 37 -8.02 1.71 8.49
CA LEU A 37 -7.43 0.59 9.23
C LEU A 37 -8.48 -0.50 9.39
N ILE A 38 -8.29 -1.66 8.77
CA ILE A 38 -9.26 -2.76 8.78
C ILE A 38 -8.70 -3.92 9.60
N ASN A 39 -9.20 -4.08 10.82
CA ASN A 39 -8.90 -5.25 11.64
C ASN A 39 -9.65 -6.47 11.09
N ASP A 40 -8.94 -7.44 10.53
CA ASP A 40 -9.53 -8.67 9.99
C ASP A 40 -9.70 -9.73 11.10
N LYS A 41 -10.34 -9.32 12.20
CA LYS A 41 -10.57 -10.18 13.36
C LYS A 41 -9.28 -10.79 13.91
N SER A 42 -8.27 -9.95 14.14
CA SER A 42 -7.01 -10.38 14.74
C SER A 42 -7.26 -11.11 16.07
N PRO A 43 -6.64 -12.28 16.29
CA PRO A 43 -6.71 -12.97 17.58
C PRO A 43 -5.93 -12.24 18.70
N ASP A 44 -4.98 -11.36 18.38
CA ASP A 44 -4.33 -10.50 19.38
C ASP A 44 -5.29 -9.38 19.81
N GLU A 45 -5.82 -9.53 21.03
CA GLU A 45 -6.78 -8.59 21.64
C GLU A 45 -6.25 -7.15 21.79
N LYS A 46 -4.93 -6.92 21.60
CA LYS A 46 -4.33 -5.58 21.68
C LYS A 46 -4.55 -4.77 20.40
N ILE A 47 -4.79 -5.41 19.25
CA ILE A 47 -4.89 -4.74 17.95
C ILE A 47 -6.03 -3.72 17.95
N LEU A 48 -7.27 -4.14 18.16
CA LEU A 48 -8.41 -3.23 18.06
C LEU A 48 -8.33 -2.05 19.04
N PRO A 49 -7.99 -2.23 20.33
CA PRO A 49 -7.78 -1.09 21.23
C PRO A 49 -6.69 -0.12 20.77
N MET A 50 -5.60 -0.62 20.18
CA MET A 50 -4.54 0.21 19.62
C MET A 50 -5.06 1.06 18.45
N LEU A 51 -5.80 0.47 17.52
CA LEU A 51 -6.35 1.19 16.36
C LEU A 51 -7.32 2.30 16.81
N LEU A 52 -8.23 1.97 17.74
CA LEU A 52 -9.17 2.94 18.31
C LEU A 52 -8.45 4.07 19.07
N LYS A 53 -7.36 3.76 19.75
CA LYS A 53 -6.52 4.76 20.41
C LYS A 53 -5.91 5.73 19.40
N TYR A 54 -5.28 5.22 18.31
CA TYR A 54 -4.74 6.09 17.26
C TYR A 54 -5.80 6.99 16.65
N LYS A 55 -6.99 6.47 16.36
CA LYS A 55 -8.12 7.26 15.87
C LYS A 55 -8.51 8.37 16.85
N SER A 56 -8.63 8.06 18.14
CA SER A 56 -9.04 9.02 19.17
C SER A 56 -8.00 10.11 19.43
N GLU A 57 -6.71 9.76 19.44
CA GLU A 57 -5.59 10.69 19.66
C GLU A 57 -5.33 11.59 18.45
N ASN A 58 -5.88 11.28 17.28
CA ASN A 58 -5.75 12.04 16.03
C ASN A 58 -7.13 12.38 15.46
N SER A 59 -8.03 12.88 16.30
CA SER A 59 -9.42 13.17 15.95
C SER A 59 -9.58 14.31 14.92
N ASP A 60 -8.53 15.09 14.68
CA ASP A 60 -8.41 16.11 13.64
C ASP A 60 -8.03 15.57 12.26
N LYS A 61 -7.71 14.26 12.18
CA LYS A 61 -7.28 13.57 10.96
C LYS A 61 -8.34 12.60 10.45
N ASN A 62 -8.33 12.35 9.15
CA ASN A 62 -9.24 11.38 8.52
C ASN A 62 -8.75 9.95 8.76
N ILE A 63 -9.05 9.39 9.93
CA ILE A 63 -8.75 8.00 10.28
C ILE A 63 -10.04 7.23 10.48
N GLU A 64 -10.21 6.15 9.74
CA GLU A 64 -11.32 5.21 9.90
C GLU A 64 -10.80 3.87 10.43
N VAL A 65 -11.51 3.30 11.39
CA VAL A 65 -11.23 1.95 11.91
C VAL A 65 -12.44 1.09 11.62
N VAL A 66 -12.22 0.01 10.92
CA VAL A 66 -13.21 -1.02 10.59
C VAL A 66 -12.81 -2.31 11.30
N ASP A 67 -13.75 -2.93 12.01
CA ASP A 67 -13.54 -4.22 12.69
C ASP A 67 -14.39 -5.29 12.01
N ASN A 68 -13.77 -6.31 11.43
CA ASN A 68 -14.48 -7.41 10.80
C ASN A 68 -15.06 -8.33 11.90
N VAL A 69 -16.26 -8.84 11.70
CA VAL A 69 -16.92 -9.73 12.65
C VAL A 69 -16.28 -11.11 12.69
N GLU A 70 -15.61 -11.51 11.61
CA GLU A 70 -14.85 -12.75 11.43
C GLU A 70 -13.61 -12.50 10.57
N ASN A 71 -12.65 -13.42 10.55
CA ASN A 71 -11.49 -13.35 9.65
C ASN A 71 -11.95 -13.65 8.21
N LEU A 72 -11.91 -12.63 7.36
CA LEU A 72 -12.30 -12.71 5.95
C LEU A 72 -11.13 -13.09 5.03
N GLY A 73 -9.89 -12.96 5.52
CA GLY A 73 -8.66 -13.07 4.73
C GLY A 73 -8.34 -11.77 3.97
N PHE A 74 -7.12 -11.74 3.41
CA PHE A 74 -6.57 -10.53 2.79
C PHE A 74 -7.47 -9.98 1.68
N VAL A 75 -7.84 -10.82 0.70
CA VAL A 75 -8.57 -10.40 -0.51
C VAL A 75 -9.89 -9.73 -0.16
N LYS A 76 -10.73 -10.37 0.65
CA LYS A 76 -12.03 -9.81 1.06
C LYS A 76 -11.87 -8.56 1.90
N THR A 77 -10.85 -8.50 2.74
CA THR A 77 -10.58 -7.34 3.61
C THR A 77 -10.17 -6.12 2.79
N VAL A 78 -9.27 -6.27 1.80
CA VAL A 78 -8.90 -5.15 0.92
C VAL A 78 -10.03 -4.77 -0.03
N ASN A 79 -10.80 -5.75 -0.56
CA ASN A 79 -11.99 -5.48 -1.37
C ASN A 79 -13.01 -4.62 -0.60
N LYS A 80 -13.27 -4.98 0.67
CA LYS A 80 -14.13 -4.17 1.54
C LYS A 80 -13.62 -2.73 1.66
N GLY A 81 -12.31 -2.54 1.83
CA GLY A 81 -11.69 -1.21 1.85
C GLY A 81 -11.85 -0.46 0.54
N MET A 82 -11.60 -1.11 -0.60
CA MET A 82 -11.80 -0.52 -1.94
C MET A 82 -13.24 -0.13 -2.20
N LEU A 83 -14.22 -0.92 -1.76
CA LEU A 83 -15.65 -0.64 -1.92
C LEU A 83 -16.15 0.47 -0.98
N LEU A 84 -15.48 0.71 0.16
CA LEU A 84 -15.76 1.84 1.05
C LEU A 84 -15.19 3.17 0.53
N SER A 85 -14.41 3.15 -0.54
CA SER A 85 -13.74 4.31 -1.11
C SER A 85 -14.42 4.78 -2.41
N GLU A 86 -14.47 6.09 -2.60
CA GLU A 86 -14.79 6.74 -3.88
C GLU A 86 -13.57 7.44 -4.48
N SER A 87 -12.40 7.27 -3.87
CA SER A 87 -11.12 7.88 -4.24
C SER A 87 -10.18 6.85 -4.86
N ASP A 88 -9.09 7.32 -5.44
CA ASP A 88 -7.95 6.44 -5.71
C ASP A 88 -7.51 5.77 -4.40
N VAL A 89 -7.03 4.55 -4.47
CA VAL A 89 -6.64 3.81 -3.27
C VAL A 89 -5.17 3.42 -3.28
N ILE A 90 -4.60 3.30 -2.10
CA ILE A 90 -3.34 2.60 -1.87
C ILE A 90 -3.62 1.44 -0.92
N LEU A 91 -3.43 0.21 -1.40
CA LEU A 91 -3.37 -0.96 -0.53
C LEU A 91 -1.98 -0.98 0.08
N LEU A 92 -1.89 -1.02 1.41
CA LEU A 92 -0.63 -0.94 2.14
C LEU A 92 -0.58 -2.04 3.20
N ASN A 93 0.40 -2.92 3.11
CA ASN A 93 0.60 -3.97 4.14
C ASN A 93 0.93 -3.36 5.51
N SER A 94 0.42 -3.99 6.56
CA SER A 94 0.58 -3.53 7.94
C SER A 94 2.00 -3.68 8.51
N ASP A 95 2.91 -4.32 7.78
CA ASP A 95 4.33 -4.49 8.10
C ASP A 95 5.27 -3.64 7.22
N THR A 96 4.77 -2.48 6.78
CA THR A 96 5.52 -1.50 5.98
C THR A 96 5.81 -0.23 6.78
N GLU A 97 6.85 0.51 6.37
CA GLU A 97 7.12 1.87 6.84
C GLU A 97 7.26 2.80 5.63
N VAL A 98 6.35 3.78 5.54
CA VAL A 98 6.35 4.76 4.45
C VAL A 98 7.33 5.89 4.71
N THR A 99 7.75 6.57 3.64
CA THR A 99 8.79 7.61 3.67
C THR A 99 8.24 8.97 3.21
N LYS A 100 9.07 10.00 3.31
CA LYS A 100 8.68 11.39 3.00
C LYS A 100 8.17 11.54 1.57
N ASN A 101 7.06 12.27 1.40
CA ASN A 101 6.44 12.60 0.10
C ASN A 101 6.02 11.37 -0.74
N TRP A 102 5.81 10.23 -0.11
CA TRP A 102 5.50 8.99 -0.81
C TRP A 102 4.19 9.05 -1.62
N ILE A 103 3.12 9.64 -1.06
CA ILE A 103 1.83 9.80 -1.75
C ILE A 103 1.96 10.73 -2.95
N GLU A 104 2.63 11.86 -2.76
CA GLU A 104 2.83 12.87 -3.80
C GLU A 104 3.58 12.27 -5.00
N LYS A 105 4.66 11.52 -4.74
CA LYS A 105 5.46 10.85 -5.77
C LYS A 105 4.68 9.74 -6.47
N ILE A 106 4.04 8.85 -5.72
CA ILE A 106 3.19 7.79 -6.29
C ILE A 106 2.06 8.40 -7.14
N THR A 107 1.42 9.46 -6.66
CA THR A 107 0.36 10.15 -7.41
C THR A 107 0.89 10.80 -8.67
N ALA A 108 2.05 11.47 -8.61
CA ALA A 108 2.69 12.06 -9.78
C ALA A 108 3.04 10.99 -10.82
N CYS A 109 3.59 9.86 -10.39
CA CYS A 109 3.87 8.71 -11.23
C CYS A 109 2.57 8.17 -11.89
N ALA A 110 1.51 7.93 -11.11
CA ALA A 110 0.24 7.39 -11.60
C ALA A 110 -0.42 8.29 -12.66
N TYR A 111 -0.27 9.60 -12.52
CA TYR A 111 -0.88 10.57 -13.43
C TYR A 111 0.08 11.13 -14.47
N SER A 112 1.29 10.57 -14.59
CA SER A 112 2.21 10.88 -15.71
C SER A 112 1.70 10.38 -17.05
N ASN A 113 0.82 9.35 -17.01
CA ASN A 113 0.13 8.83 -18.19
C ASN A 113 -1.29 8.35 -17.80
N GLU A 114 -2.27 8.61 -18.65
CA GLU A 114 -3.68 8.24 -18.42
C GLU A 114 -3.90 6.72 -18.35
N TYR A 115 -3.12 5.95 -19.11
CA TYR A 115 -3.22 4.49 -19.18
C TYR A 115 -2.55 3.75 -18.01
N ILE A 116 -1.91 4.42 -17.07
CA ILE A 116 -1.39 3.76 -15.86
C ILE A 116 -2.56 3.39 -14.96
N ALA A 117 -2.74 2.11 -14.69
CA ALA A 117 -3.73 1.58 -13.75
C ALA A 117 -3.19 1.56 -12.32
N THR A 118 -2.00 0.99 -12.14
CA THR A 118 -1.40 0.76 -10.82
C THR A 118 0.03 1.25 -10.76
N VAL A 119 0.46 1.60 -9.55
CA VAL A 119 1.85 2.00 -9.25
C VAL A 119 2.34 1.22 -8.04
N THR A 120 3.54 0.65 -8.17
CA THR A 120 4.28 0.00 -7.08
C THR A 120 5.55 0.80 -6.80
N PRO A 121 5.85 1.19 -5.55
CA PRO A 121 7.13 1.83 -5.20
C PRO A 121 8.26 0.79 -5.09
N LEU A 122 9.50 1.27 -5.01
CA LEU A 122 10.65 0.45 -4.63
C LEU A 122 10.59 0.04 -3.17
N THR A 123 11.18 -1.11 -2.85
CA THR A 123 11.24 -1.65 -1.49
C THR A 123 12.52 -2.46 -1.29
N ASN A 124 12.79 -2.85 -0.04
CA ASN A 124 13.84 -3.84 0.27
C ASN A 124 13.38 -5.29 0.05
N ASN A 125 12.08 -5.56 0.15
CA ASN A 125 11.49 -6.91 0.08
C ASN A 125 10.18 -6.87 -0.71
N GLY A 126 10.26 -7.10 -2.02
CA GLY A 126 9.10 -7.02 -2.93
C GLY A 126 9.42 -7.60 -4.30
N THR A 127 10.20 -8.67 -4.38
CA THR A 127 10.56 -9.37 -5.62
C THR A 127 10.95 -8.44 -6.77
N ILE A 128 10.02 -8.11 -7.66
CA ILE A 128 10.24 -7.25 -8.85
C ILE A 128 10.51 -5.77 -8.49
N ALA A 129 10.18 -5.33 -7.28
CA ALA A 129 10.40 -3.98 -6.78
C ALA A 129 11.58 -3.89 -5.80
N SER A 130 12.31 -4.99 -5.55
CA SER A 130 13.41 -5.04 -4.58
C SER A 130 14.65 -4.31 -5.06
N VAL A 131 15.26 -3.50 -4.17
CA VAL A 131 16.52 -2.80 -4.38
C VAL A 131 17.40 -2.92 -3.13
N PRO A 132 18.76 -2.89 -3.27
CA PRO A 132 19.54 -2.75 -4.51
C PRO A 132 19.61 -4.02 -5.37
N ASN A 133 19.33 -5.19 -4.79
CA ASN A 133 19.39 -6.46 -5.51
C ASN A 133 17.98 -6.92 -5.84
N PHE A 134 17.71 -7.08 -7.11
CA PHE A 134 16.44 -7.51 -7.65
C PHE A 134 16.11 -8.96 -7.27
N GLY A 135 14.85 -9.23 -6.95
CA GLY A 135 14.34 -10.59 -6.74
C GLY A 135 14.69 -11.25 -5.40
N ILE A 136 15.35 -10.53 -4.52
CA ILE A 136 15.72 -11.02 -3.17
C ILE A 136 15.38 -9.98 -2.11
N ASP A 137 15.36 -10.43 -0.85
CA ASP A 137 15.26 -9.55 0.30
C ASP A 137 16.59 -8.86 0.54
N ASN A 138 16.55 -7.55 0.78
CA ASN A 138 17.72 -6.74 1.02
C ASN A 138 17.70 -6.18 2.45
N GLU A 139 18.84 -6.17 3.11
CA GLU A 139 18.99 -5.42 4.36
C GLU A 139 19.20 -3.93 4.05
N LEU A 140 18.65 -3.05 4.89
CA LEU A 140 18.98 -1.62 4.83
C LEU A 140 20.46 -1.40 5.23
N PRO A 141 21.15 -0.41 4.64
CA PRO A 141 22.50 -0.06 5.03
C PRO A 141 22.56 0.32 6.53
N LYS A 142 23.44 -0.32 7.30
CA LYS A 142 23.56 -0.15 8.76
C LYS A 142 23.93 1.28 9.21
N ASN A 143 24.45 2.08 8.30
CA ASN A 143 24.94 3.44 8.55
C ASN A 143 23.98 4.53 8.01
N MET A 144 22.78 4.16 7.61
CA MET A 144 21.74 5.07 7.09
C MET A 144 20.42 4.82 7.81
N SER A 145 19.70 5.88 8.13
CA SER A 145 18.30 5.78 8.50
C SER A 145 17.42 5.50 7.29
N LEU A 146 16.17 5.07 7.51
CA LEU A 146 15.20 4.85 6.44
C LEU A 146 14.95 6.14 5.62
N ASP A 147 14.85 7.27 6.29
CA ASP A 147 14.64 8.57 5.65
C ASP A 147 15.84 8.95 4.75
N GLU A 148 17.08 8.72 5.19
CA GLU A 148 18.31 8.96 4.39
C GLU A 148 18.39 8.02 3.19
N TYR A 149 18.06 6.74 3.37
CA TYR A 149 18.06 5.76 2.28
C TYR A 149 17.01 6.09 1.23
N SER A 150 15.79 6.45 1.65
CA SER A 150 14.73 6.90 0.75
C SER A 150 15.15 8.16 -0.03
N GLN A 151 15.76 9.14 0.64
CA GLN A 151 16.24 10.36 -0.01
C GLN A 151 17.36 10.08 -1.02
N MET A 152 18.26 9.13 -0.70
CA MET A 152 19.28 8.68 -1.65
C MET A 152 18.64 8.09 -2.91
N ILE A 153 17.67 7.20 -2.77
CA ILE A 153 16.93 6.60 -3.90
C ILE A 153 16.28 7.69 -4.75
N GLU A 154 15.56 8.63 -4.12
CA GLU A 154 14.95 9.75 -4.81
C GLU A 154 15.97 10.58 -5.61
N ASN A 155 17.13 10.88 -5.01
CA ASN A 155 18.17 11.69 -5.64
C ASN A 155 18.85 11.02 -6.85
N ILE A 156 18.94 9.69 -6.86
CA ILE A 156 19.56 8.93 -7.97
C ILE A 156 18.55 8.44 -9.00
N SER A 157 17.26 8.53 -8.70
CA SER A 157 16.20 8.12 -9.63
C SER A 157 16.25 8.94 -10.92
N ALA A 158 16.02 8.27 -12.04
CA ALA A 158 15.88 8.90 -13.34
C ALA A 158 14.40 9.24 -13.67
N HIS A 159 13.47 8.99 -12.77
CA HIS A 159 12.01 9.19 -12.96
C HIS A 159 11.51 8.57 -14.26
N ARG A 160 11.92 7.32 -14.51
CA ARG A 160 11.60 6.59 -15.75
C ARG A 160 10.25 5.88 -15.68
N TYR A 161 9.80 5.57 -14.46
CA TYR A 161 8.56 4.83 -14.22
C TYR A 161 8.43 3.61 -15.12
N PRO A 162 9.39 2.65 -15.06
CA PRO A 162 9.41 1.51 -15.95
C PRO A 162 8.15 0.66 -15.79
N GLN A 163 7.67 0.10 -16.89
CA GLN A 163 6.52 -0.78 -16.88
C GLN A 163 6.83 -2.09 -16.17
N LEU A 164 5.84 -2.55 -15.43
CA LEU A 164 5.79 -3.86 -14.78
C LEU A 164 4.73 -4.72 -15.47
N THR A 165 4.91 -6.04 -15.43
CA THR A 165 3.85 -6.98 -15.85
C THR A 165 2.70 -6.98 -14.85
N THR A 166 3.02 -6.91 -13.55
CA THR A 166 2.06 -6.87 -12.46
C THR A 166 2.55 -5.91 -11.37
N GLY A 167 1.64 -5.36 -10.57
CA GLY A 167 1.98 -4.66 -9.34
C GLY A 167 2.42 -5.62 -8.23
N ASN A 168 2.76 -5.09 -7.06
CA ASN A 168 3.09 -5.87 -5.88
C ASN A 168 2.26 -5.43 -4.68
N GLY A 169 1.64 -6.39 -4.01
CA GLY A 169 0.63 -6.18 -2.99
C GLY A 169 1.12 -5.51 -1.70
N PHE A 170 2.45 -5.44 -1.42
CA PHE A 170 2.93 -4.78 -0.20
C PHE A 170 2.57 -3.28 -0.14
N CYS A 171 2.57 -2.62 -1.31
CA CYS A 171 2.10 -1.26 -1.51
C CYS A 171 1.67 -1.10 -2.97
N LEU A 172 0.36 -1.02 -3.19
CA LEU A 172 -0.22 -0.95 -4.52
C LEU A 172 -1.19 0.22 -4.62
N PHE A 173 -0.81 1.26 -5.37
CA PHE A 173 -1.73 2.31 -5.78
C PHE A 173 -2.60 1.82 -6.93
N ILE A 174 -3.90 2.13 -6.88
CA ILE A 174 -4.87 1.79 -7.92
C ILE A 174 -5.75 3.01 -8.20
N LYS A 175 -5.87 3.41 -9.47
CA LYS A 175 -6.83 4.47 -9.86
C LYS A 175 -8.26 4.03 -9.62
N ARG A 176 -9.10 4.91 -9.09
CA ARG A 176 -10.53 4.65 -8.89
C ARG A 176 -11.23 4.29 -10.20
N SER A 177 -10.92 5.02 -11.27
CA SER A 177 -11.50 4.76 -12.59
C SER A 177 -11.26 3.34 -13.09
N VAL A 178 -10.13 2.72 -12.74
CA VAL A 178 -9.82 1.33 -13.09
C VAL A 178 -10.68 0.37 -12.27
N ILE A 179 -10.79 0.61 -10.95
CA ILE A 179 -11.67 -0.21 -10.09
C ILE A 179 -13.13 -0.13 -10.57
N ASP A 180 -13.59 1.06 -10.95
CA ASP A 180 -14.96 1.26 -11.45
C ASP A 180 -15.20 0.54 -12.78
N GLU A 181 -14.17 0.35 -13.61
CA GLU A 181 -14.28 -0.29 -14.91
C GLU A 181 -14.12 -1.81 -14.85
N ILE A 182 -13.13 -2.32 -14.09
CA ILE A 182 -12.80 -3.76 -14.10
C ILE A 182 -13.19 -4.47 -12.80
N GLY A 183 -13.69 -3.75 -11.78
CA GLY A 183 -14.05 -4.28 -10.47
C GLY A 183 -12.86 -4.37 -9.53
N VAL A 184 -13.08 -4.99 -8.37
CA VAL A 184 -12.09 -5.28 -7.33
C VAL A 184 -11.38 -6.62 -7.56
N PHE A 185 -10.62 -7.11 -6.60
CA PHE A 185 -9.97 -8.43 -6.69
C PHE A 185 -11.01 -9.57 -6.73
N ASP A 186 -10.69 -10.65 -7.43
CA ASP A 186 -11.54 -11.86 -7.49
C ASP A 186 -11.42 -12.68 -6.19
N GLU A 187 -12.32 -12.43 -5.26
CA GLU A 187 -12.35 -13.11 -3.97
C GLU A 187 -12.88 -14.54 -4.03
N GLU A 188 -13.62 -14.90 -5.08
CA GLU A 188 -14.13 -16.26 -5.26
C GLU A 188 -12.99 -17.21 -5.66
N THR A 189 -12.12 -16.77 -6.56
CA THR A 189 -10.98 -17.56 -7.04
C THR A 189 -9.82 -17.58 -6.06
N PHE A 190 -9.44 -16.41 -5.49
CA PHE A 190 -8.19 -16.28 -4.72
C PHE A 190 -8.38 -16.40 -3.20
N GLY A 191 -9.62 -16.42 -2.70
CA GLY A 191 -9.92 -16.75 -1.32
C GLY A 191 -9.14 -15.92 -0.29
N LYS A 192 -8.14 -16.56 0.35
CA LYS A 192 -7.34 -15.91 1.41
C LYS A 192 -6.15 -15.10 0.92
N GLY A 193 -5.78 -15.20 -0.36
CA GLY A 193 -4.69 -14.45 -0.98
C GLY A 193 -3.81 -15.27 -1.92
N TYR A 194 -2.80 -14.60 -2.49
CA TYR A 194 -1.81 -15.04 -3.48
C TYR A 194 -2.34 -15.18 -4.92
N GLY A 195 -2.03 -14.17 -5.71
CA GLY A 195 -2.32 -14.10 -7.14
C GLY A 195 -3.46 -13.15 -7.52
N GLU A 196 -4.19 -12.62 -6.55
CA GLU A 196 -5.28 -11.65 -6.75
C GLU A 196 -4.82 -10.35 -7.40
N GLU A 197 -3.65 -9.84 -6.98
CA GLU A 197 -3.06 -8.65 -7.60
C GLU A 197 -2.58 -8.93 -9.03
N ASN A 198 -2.09 -10.15 -9.29
CA ASN A 198 -1.68 -10.56 -10.64
C ASN A 198 -2.91 -10.63 -11.56
N ASP A 199 -3.99 -11.29 -11.12
CA ASP A 199 -5.24 -11.36 -11.85
C ASP A 199 -5.77 -9.96 -12.17
N PHE A 200 -5.85 -9.08 -11.16
CA PHE A 200 -6.29 -7.69 -11.34
C PHE A 200 -5.44 -6.97 -12.38
N CYS A 201 -4.13 -7.14 -12.32
CA CYS A 201 -3.22 -6.54 -13.29
C CYS A 201 -3.44 -7.09 -14.70
N TYR A 202 -3.61 -8.41 -14.87
CA TYR A 202 -3.90 -8.99 -16.18
C TYR A 202 -5.24 -8.51 -16.74
N ARG A 203 -6.29 -8.43 -15.92
CA ARG A 203 -7.57 -7.85 -16.35
C ARG A 203 -7.39 -6.38 -16.80
N ALA A 204 -6.62 -5.59 -16.06
CA ALA A 204 -6.34 -4.22 -16.46
C ALA A 204 -5.57 -4.12 -17.79
N LEU A 205 -4.60 -5.02 -18.05
CA LEU A 205 -3.88 -5.09 -19.34
C LEU A 205 -4.83 -5.39 -20.51
N ASP A 206 -5.84 -6.26 -20.31
CA ASP A 206 -6.85 -6.58 -21.34
C ASP A 206 -7.71 -5.36 -21.71
N TYR A 207 -7.84 -4.39 -20.79
CA TYR A 207 -8.50 -3.09 -21.01
C TYR A 207 -7.54 -2.01 -21.57
N GLY A 208 -6.29 -2.35 -21.85
CA GLY A 208 -5.29 -1.45 -22.41
C GLY A 208 -4.55 -0.58 -21.41
N TYR A 209 -4.69 -0.88 -20.11
CA TYR A 209 -3.94 -0.21 -19.04
C TYR A 209 -2.51 -0.77 -18.92
N SER A 210 -1.72 -0.12 -18.09
CA SER A 210 -0.35 -0.50 -17.76
C SER A 210 -0.08 -0.37 -16.26
N HIS A 211 0.96 -1.03 -15.80
CA HIS A 211 1.46 -1.01 -14.42
C HIS A 211 2.87 -0.46 -14.43
N VAL A 212 3.25 0.35 -13.44
CA VAL A 212 4.56 0.98 -13.41
C VAL A 212 5.21 0.91 -12.03
N LEU A 213 6.55 0.91 -12.04
CA LEU A 213 7.36 1.07 -10.85
C LEU A 213 7.62 2.56 -10.61
N CYS A 214 7.32 3.06 -9.42
CA CYS A 214 7.67 4.41 -8.98
C CYS A 214 9.13 4.41 -8.49
N ASP A 215 10.06 4.64 -9.41
CA ASP A 215 11.51 4.46 -9.20
C ASP A 215 12.17 5.57 -8.36
N ASP A 216 11.41 6.57 -7.92
CA ASP A 216 11.82 7.65 -7.03
C ASP A 216 11.26 7.52 -5.60
N THR A 217 10.50 6.47 -5.32
CA THR A 217 9.84 6.26 -4.03
C THR A 217 10.27 4.93 -3.42
N PHE A 218 10.70 4.96 -2.17
CA PHE A 218 11.06 3.77 -1.41
C PHE A 218 10.17 3.61 -0.18
N ILE A 219 9.63 2.40 0.02
CA ILE A 219 8.86 2.01 1.20
C ILE A 219 9.52 0.76 1.79
N TYR A 220 9.85 0.80 3.07
CA TYR A 220 10.39 -0.37 3.76
C TYR A 220 9.29 -1.41 3.96
N HIS A 221 9.60 -2.68 3.68
CA HIS A 221 8.71 -3.81 3.88
C HIS A 221 9.41 -4.89 4.67
N LYS A 222 8.89 -5.22 5.84
CA LYS A 222 9.44 -6.25 6.70
C LYS A 222 9.32 -7.63 6.07
N GLY A 223 8.16 -7.89 5.46
CA GLY A 223 7.83 -9.16 4.82
C GLY A 223 7.50 -10.28 5.81
N THR A 224 6.63 -11.19 5.38
CA THR A 224 6.23 -12.41 6.11
C THR A 224 5.61 -12.19 7.50
N GLN A 225 5.15 -10.98 7.82
CA GLN A 225 4.58 -10.64 9.12
C GLN A 225 3.08 -10.28 9.07
N SER A 226 2.54 -10.08 7.88
CA SER A 226 1.13 -9.77 7.62
C SER A 226 0.41 -10.90 6.90
#